data_c32ab4a9cd3e4fd27ff05592c01aeee3
#
_entry.id   c32ab4a9cd3e4fd27ff05592c01aeee3
#
_cell.length_a   1.000
_cell.length_b   1.000
_cell.length_c   1.000
_cell.angle_alpha   90.00
_cell.angle_beta   90.00
_cell.angle_gamma   90.00
#
_symmetry.space_group_name_H-M   'P 1'
#
loop_
_entity.id
_entity.type
_entity.pdbx_description
1 polymer ?
#
loop_
_entity_poly.entity_id
_entity_poly.type
_entity_poly.pdbx_seq_one_letter_code
_entity_poly.pdbx_strand_id
1 'polypeptide(L)'
;MAKHRIESVRARNALAVAVLSGLLLGPAGAAWADAPAKPGPSAQSVKDADHGHAEGEADHDETGKEEEGKVTLSAEQIAVAGIKVAVAAPATLARSAAFPGEIKFNADRTAHVVPRMAGVVESVSADLGQQVRKGDLLATISSSGLSELRSEWLAAVKRRDLAAQNHQRERRLWQEKVSAEQDYQQARTALEEARIAVQNAEQKLRTAGASPQSKDLGILEIRAPFDGVIVEKHIALGEALADTASIFTLSDMRTVWAEFVIAPKDLQDVRVGERARVASAAFT
;
A
#
# COMPACT_ATOMS: atom_id res chain seq x y z
N MET A 1 33.20 2.09 5.50
CA MET A 1 32.80 1.15 4.43
C MET A 1 31.81 0.15 5.00
N ALA A 2 30.53 0.42 4.94
CA ALA A 2 29.46 -0.48 5.39
C ALA A 2 28.75 -1.01 4.16
N LYS A 3 28.95 -2.29 3.83
CA LYS A 3 28.21 -3.02 2.79
C LYS A 3 26.82 -3.33 3.32
N HIS A 4 25.82 -2.56 2.96
CA HIS A 4 24.42 -2.96 3.12
C HIS A 4 24.04 -3.95 2.01
N ARG A 5 23.83 -5.19 2.44
CA ARG A 5 23.31 -6.29 1.63
C ARG A 5 21.80 -6.06 1.45
N ILE A 6 21.38 -5.71 0.24
CA ILE A 6 19.96 -5.63 -0.09
C ILE A 6 19.45 -7.06 -0.24
N GLU A 7 18.67 -7.51 0.73
CA GLU A 7 17.95 -8.78 0.62
C GLU A 7 16.84 -8.67 -0.45
N SER A 8 16.70 -9.74 -1.20
CA SER A 8 15.77 -9.86 -2.32
C SER A 8 14.33 -9.58 -1.91
N VAL A 9 13.74 -8.53 -2.47
CA VAL A 9 12.30 -8.23 -2.36
C VAL A 9 11.53 -9.31 -3.09
N ARG A 10 10.84 -10.19 -2.36
CA ARG A 10 9.86 -11.11 -2.93
C ARG A 10 8.55 -10.34 -3.13
N ALA A 11 8.21 -10.06 -4.38
CA ALA A 11 6.89 -9.54 -4.74
C ALA A 11 5.81 -10.57 -4.36
N ARG A 12 4.95 -10.23 -3.41
CA ARG A 12 3.73 -10.98 -3.07
C ARG A 12 2.57 -10.34 -3.83
N ASN A 13 1.79 -11.19 -4.50
CA ASN A 13 0.64 -10.84 -5.31
C ASN A 13 -0.34 -9.89 -4.60
N ALA A 14 -0.50 -8.69 -5.11
CA ALA A 14 -1.66 -7.87 -4.88
C ALA A 14 -2.34 -7.60 -6.23
N LEU A 15 -3.44 -8.31 -6.47
CA LEU A 15 -4.32 -8.08 -7.61
C LEU A 15 -5.15 -6.84 -7.30
N ALA A 16 -4.78 -5.68 -7.84
CA ALA A 16 -5.62 -4.49 -7.78
C ALA A 16 -6.70 -4.60 -8.86
N VAL A 17 -7.91 -4.90 -8.44
CA VAL A 17 -9.12 -4.82 -9.28
C VAL A 17 -9.50 -3.34 -9.41
N ALA A 18 -9.26 -2.75 -10.58
CA ALA A 18 -9.78 -1.44 -10.93
C ALA A 18 -11.28 -1.56 -11.24
N VAL A 19 -12.12 -1.07 -10.34
CA VAL A 19 -13.56 -0.90 -10.60
C VAL A 19 -13.75 0.39 -11.37
N LEU A 20 -14.06 0.25 -12.67
CA LEU A 20 -14.48 1.35 -13.54
C LEU A 20 -15.95 1.65 -13.24
N SER A 21 -16.23 2.72 -12.49
CA SER A 21 -17.60 3.23 -12.31
C SER A 21 -17.96 4.08 -13.50
N GLY A 22 -18.77 3.51 -14.39
CA GLY A 22 -19.41 4.23 -15.50
C GLY A 22 -20.49 5.18 -15.00
N LEU A 23 -20.35 6.47 -15.30
CA LEU A 23 -21.39 7.46 -15.14
C LEU A 23 -22.12 7.62 -16.49
N LEU A 24 -23.36 7.13 -16.55
CA LEU A 24 -24.31 7.35 -17.63
C LEU A 24 -24.95 8.72 -17.44
N LEU A 25 -24.77 9.62 -18.37
CA LEU A 25 -25.69 10.73 -18.68
C LEU A 25 -25.76 10.91 -20.21
N GLY A 26 -26.88 10.57 -20.81
CA GLY A 26 -27.28 10.99 -22.15
C GLY A 26 -28.24 12.20 -22.05
N PRO A 27 -28.96 12.58 -23.10
CA PRO A 27 -28.47 13.01 -24.40
C PRO A 27 -28.99 14.41 -24.77
N ALA A 28 -28.32 15.12 -25.63
CA ALA A 28 -28.98 16.15 -26.45
C ALA A 28 -28.23 16.36 -27.76
N GLY A 29 -28.96 16.19 -28.83
CA GLY A 29 -28.51 16.16 -30.18
C GLY A 29 -28.20 17.50 -30.81
N ALA A 30 -27.48 17.43 -31.90
CA ALA A 30 -27.65 18.27 -33.09
C ALA A 30 -26.91 17.61 -34.26
N ALA A 31 -27.66 17.40 -35.33
CA ALA A 31 -27.24 16.95 -36.63
C ALA A 31 -26.49 18.06 -37.37
N TRP A 32 -25.53 17.68 -38.25
CA TRP A 32 -25.18 18.35 -39.52
C TRP A 32 -24.29 17.35 -40.27
N ALA A 33 -24.82 16.70 -41.26
CA ALA A 33 -24.74 16.90 -42.72
C ALA A 33 -23.33 16.66 -43.31
N ASP A 34 -23.20 15.54 -43.94
CA ASP A 34 -23.03 15.24 -45.35
C ASP A 34 -21.86 15.89 -46.10
N ALA A 35 -20.97 15.04 -46.64
CA ALA A 35 -20.58 14.88 -48.05
C ALA A 35 -19.16 14.33 -48.23
N PRO A 36 -18.75 13.89 -49.44
CA PRO A 36 -18.48 12.49 -49.69
C PRO A 36 -17.00 12.18 -50.02
N ALA A 37 -16.72 10.91 -50.04
CA ALA A 37 -15.46 10.29 -50.45
C ALA A 37 -15.16 10.55 -51.94
N LYS A 38 -13.86 10.63 -52.29
CA LYS A 38 -13.35 10.30 -53.61
C LYS A 38 -12.06 9.47 -53.55
N PRO A 39 -11.85 8.62 -54.57
CA PRO A 39 -11.04 7.41 -54.48
C PRO A 39 -9.61 7.61 -54.96
N GLY A 40 -8.73 6.68 -54.57
CA GLY A 40 -7.36 6.55 -55.06
C GLY A 40 -7.29 6.09 -56.51
N PRO A 41 -6.13 6.14 -57.11
CA PRO A 41 -5.94 5.40 -58.35
C PRO A 41 -5.06 4.15 -58.14
N SER A 42 -5.57 3.16 -58.80
CA SER A 42 -5.20 1.84 -59.19
C SER A 42 -3.79 1.71 -59.76
N ALA A 43 -3.31 0.51 -59.58
CA ALA A 43 -2.18 -0.13 -60.23
C ALA A 43 -2.25 -0.08 -61.76
N GLN A 44 -1.11 0.13 -62.39
CA GLN A 44 -0.87 -0.26 -63.78
C GLN A 44 0.34 -1.17 -63.86
N SER A 45 0.01 -2.36 -64.29
CA SER A 45 0.83 -3.38 -64.91
C SER A 45 1.27 -2.89 -66.28
N VAL A 46 2.53 -3.02 -66.65
CA VAL A 46 2.96 -3.00 -68.03
C VAL A 46 3.83 -4.23 -68.27
N LYS A 47 3.39 -4.93 -69.28
CA LYS A 47 3.93 -6.15 -69.89
C LYS A 47 5.10 -5.85 -70.86
N ASP A 48 5.95 -6.88 -70.97
CA ASP A 48 6.65 -7.44 -72.15
C ASP A 48 7.35 -6.50 -73.16
N ALA A 49 8.64 -6.77 -73.32
CA ALA A 49 9.23 -6.83 -74.59
C ALA A 49 10.46 -7.76 -74.59
N ASP A 50 10.31 -8.82 -75.31
CA ASP A 50 11.21 -9.83 -75.79
C ASP A 50 12.11 -9.21 -76.85
N HIS A 51 13.42 -9.50 -76.85
CA HIS A 51 14.28 -9.55 -78.02
C HIS A 51 15.45 -10.48 -77.75
N GLY A 52 15.41 -11.55 -78.47
CA GLY A 52 16.49 -12.52 -78.63
C GLY A 52 17.59 -12.10 -79.59
N HIS A 53 18.52 -13.03 -79.77
CA HIS A 53 19.67 -13.15 -80.67
C HIS A 53 21.02 -12.82 -80.01
N ALA A 54 22.07 -13.53 -80.16
CA ALA A 54 22.43 -14.68 -80.98
C ALA A 54 23.78 -15.19 -80.45
N GLU A 55 24.10 -16.40 -80.83
CA GLU A 55 25.28 -17.20 -80.58
C GLU A 55 26.59 -16.49 -80.94
N GLY A 56 27.62 -16.78 -80.13
CA GLY A 56 29.00 -16.49 -80.42
C GLY A 56 29.90 -17.31 -79.51
N GLU A 57 30.20 -18.51 -79.91
CA GLU A 57 31.25 -19.36 -79.36
C GLU A 57 32.62 -18.67 -79.45
N ALA A 58 33.31 -18.58 -78.34
CA ALA A 58 34.77 -18.45 -78.33
C ALA A 58 35.27 -19.11 -77.03
N ASP A 59 35.90 -20.20 -77.31
CA ASP A 59 36.75 -21.01 -76.45
C ASP A 59 37.90 -20.15 -75.87
N HIS A 60 38.05 -20.07 -74.58
CA HIS A 60 39.27 -19.66 -73.87
C HIS A 60 39.36 -20.27 -72.48
N ASP A 61 40.13 -21.31 -72.45
CA ASP A 61 41.19 -21.67 -71.52
C ASP A 61 40.96 -21.39 -70.00
N GLU A 62 40.93 -22.48 -69.27
CA GLU A 62 41.02 -22.57 -67.82
C GLU A 62 42.33 -21.93 -67.34
N THR A 63 42.19 -20.88 -66.50
CA THR A 63 43.14 -20.69 -65.39
C THR A 63 42.56 -19.65 -64.39
N GLY A 64 42.36 -20.07 -63.16
CA GLY A 64 42.35 -19.15 -62.07
C GLY A 64 41.00 -18.53 -61.70
N LYS A 65 40.06 -19.32 -61.18
CA LYS A 65 39.08 -18.76 -60.19
C LYS A 65 39.83 -18.33 -58.95
N GLU A 66 40.33 -17.10 -58.96
CA GLU A 66 40.63 -16.41 -57.70
C GLU A 66 39.30 -16.33 -56.90
N GLU A 67 39.19 -17.06 -55.77
CA GLU A 67 38.14 -16.89 -54.82
C GLU A 67 38.24 -15.46 -54.22
N GLU A 68 37.58 -14.51 -54.85
CA GLU A 68 37.49 -13.14 -54.35
C GLU A 68 36.96 -13.17 -52.95
N GLY A 69 37.77 -12.78 -51.97
CA GLY A 69 37.39 -12.59 -50.60
C GLY A 69 38.00 -13.51 -49.55
N LYS A 70 38.83 -14.49 -49.95
CA LYS A 70 39.51 -15.37 -49.03
C LYS A 70 40.93 -14.92 -48.73
N VAL A 71 41.15 -14.32 -47.57
CA VAL A 71 42.44 -13.92 -47.05
C VAL A 71 43.00 -15.02 -46.16
N THR A 72 44.06 -15.69 -46.54
CA THR A 72 44.73 -16.66 -45.68
C THR A 72 45.82 -15.96 -44.88
N LEU A 73 45.61 -15.91 -43.52
CA LEU A 73 46.58 -15.36 -42.62
C LEU A 73 47.31 -16.48 -41.85
N SER A 74 48.63 -16.33 -41.70
CA SER A 74 49.37 -17.21 -40.81
C SER A 74 49.08 -16.95 -39.36
N ALA A 75 49.31 -17.91 -38.45
CA ALA A 75 49.12 -17.75 -37.02
C ALA A 75 49.91 -16.55 -36.43
N GLU A 76 51.08 -16.25 -36.99
CA GLU A 76 51.88 -15.10 -36.59
C GLU A 76 51.27 -13.78 -37.07
N GLN A 77 50.72 -13.72 -38.26
CA GLN A 77 50.03 -12.54 -38.80
C GLN A 77 48.73 -12.27 -38.03
N ILE A 78 47.98 -13.30 -37.63
CA ILE A 78 46.79 -13.18 -36.77
C ILE A 78 47.17 -12.60 -35.39
N ALA A 79 48.28 -13.05 -34.80
CA ALA A 79 48.77 -12.57 -33.53
C ALA A 79 49.23 -11.09 -33.60
N VAL A 80 49.98 -10.72 -34.63
CA VAL A 80 50.47 -9.33 -34.86
C VAL A 80 49.31 -8.39 -35.16
N ALA A 81 48.31 -8.84 -35.91
CA ALA A 81 47.10 -8.07 -36.21
C ALA A 81 46.12 -7.94 -35.02
N GLY A 82 46.39 -8.60 -33.88
CA GLY A 82 45.52 -8.55 -32.67
C GLY A 82 44.15 -9.22 -32.86
N ILE A 83 44.01 -10.09 -33.91
CA ILE A 83 42.75 -10.76 -34.18
C ILE A 83 42.51 -11.85 -33.12
N LYS A 84 41.44 -11.71 -32.35
CA LYS A 84 41.00 -12.70 -31.36
C LYS A 84 39.85 -13.51 -31.95
N VAL A 85 40.03 -14.80 -32.10
CA VAL A 85 38.99 -15.73 -32.55
C VAL A 85 38.37 -16.38 -31.31
N ALA A 86 37.05 -16.32 -31.24
CA ALA A 86 36.28 -17.01 -30.19
C ALA A 86 35.27 -17.96 -30.85
N VAL A 87 35.09 -19.11 -30.23
CA VAL A 87 34.07 -20.08 -30.66
C VAL A 87 32.70 -19.56 -30.26
N ALA A 88 31.79 -19.43 -31.22
CA ALA A 88 30.40 -19.13 -30.93
C ALA A 88 29.73 -20.34 -30.28
N ALA A 89 29.23 -20.17 -29.10
CA ALA A 89 28.49 -21.20 -28.35
C ALA A 89 27.08 -20.71 -28.04
N PRO A 90 26.11 -21.60 -27.85
CA PRO A 90 24.78 -21.24 -27.39
C PRO A 90 24.85 -20.50 -26.05
N ALA A 91 24.28 -19.31 -25.99
CA ALA A 91 24.22 -18.52 -24.75
C ALA A 91 22.80 -18.05 -24.48
N THR A 92 22.44 -17.99 -23.19
CA THR A 92 21.16 -17.42 -22.77
C THR A 92 21.32 -15.91 -22.74
N LEU A 93 20.60 -15.22 -23.61
CA LEU A 93 20.56 -13.77 -23.63
C LEU A 93 19.43 -13.30 -22.73
N ALA A 94 19.77 -12.64 -21.61
CA ALA A 94 18.79 -11.98 -20.78
C ALA A 94 18.42 -10.64 -21.41
N ARG A 95 17.14 -10.48 -21.74
CA ARG A 95 16.59 -9.19 -22.16
C ARG A 95 16.20 -8.41 -20.92
N SER A 96 16.63 -7.17 -20.80
CA SER A 96 16.24 -6.26 -19.75
C SER A 96 15.53 -5.05 -20.34
N ALA A 97 14.43 -4.62 -19.72
CA ALA A 97 13.74 -3.39 -20.02
C ALA A 97 13.83 -2.46 -18.81
N ALA A 98 14.03 -1.16 -19.06
CA ALA A 98 14.07 -0.15 -18.01
C ALA A 98 12.77 0.66 -18.04
N PHE A 99 12.12 0.77 -16.88
CA PHE A 99 10.88 1.53 -16.70
C PHE A 99 11.11 2.64 -15.66
N PRO A 100 10.59 3.86 -15.89
CA PRO A 100 10.60 4.90 -14.87
C PRO A 100 9.66 4.49 -13.73
N GLY A 101 10.07 4.80 -12.50
CA GLY A 101 9.30 4.44 -11.32
C GLY A 101 9.61 5.33 -10.13
N GLU A 102 8.82 5.17 -9.09
CA GLU A 102 8.90 5.88 -7.83
C GLU A 102 8.98 4.89 -6.66
N ILE A 103 9.70 5.26 -5.62
CA ILE A 103 9.69 4.52 -4.36
C ILE A 103 8.62 5.13 -3.47
N LYS A 104 7.66 4.30 -3.05
CA LYS A 104 6.57 4.68 -2.14
C LYS A 104 6.61 3.87 -0.86
N PHE A 105 5.98 4.41 0.17
CA PHE A 105 5.77 3.64 1.40
C PHE A 105 4.94 2.39 1.13
N ASN A 106 5.25 1.33 1.85
CA ASN A 106 4.45 0.11 1.77
C ASN A 106 3.07 0.36 2.38
N ALA A 107 2.03 0.44 1.55
CA ALA A 107 0.67 0.73 1.99
C ALA A 107 0.14 -0.31 2.98
N ASP A 108 0.55 -1.59 2.88
CA ASP A 108 0.16 -2.65 3.82
C ASP A 108 0.77 -2.44 5.23
N ARG A 109 1.79 -1.57 5.33
CA ARG A 109 2.52 -1.26 6.56
C ARG A 109 2.47 0.23 6.90
N THR A 110 1.52 0.94 6.34
CA THR A 110 1.23 2.34 6.61
C THR A 110 -0.13 2.43 7.30
N ALA A 111 -0.22 3.21 8.37
CA ALA A 111 -1.47 3.47 9.06
C ALA A 111 -1.71 4.96 9.22
N HIS A 112 -2.94 5.36 8.94
CA HIS A 112 -3.45 6.68 9.30
C HIS A 112 -3.97 6.62 10.74
N VAL A 113 -3.38 7.44 11.60
CA VAL A 113 -3.83 7.59 12.99
C VAL A 113 -4.95 8.61 13.02
N VAL A 114 -6.12 8.14 13.42
CA VAL A 114 -7.35 8.92 13.50
C VAL A 114 -7.81 8.93 14.96
N PRO A 115 -8.19 10.07 15.54
CA PRO A 115 -8.78 10.10 16.87
C PRO A 115 -10.13 9.38 16.84
N ARG A 116 -10.43 8.60 17.86
CA ARG A 116 -11.71 7.87 17.94
C ARG A 116 -12.86 8.70 18.45
N MET A 117 -12.57 9.93 18.86
CA MET A 117 -13.54 10.90 19.37
C MET A 117 -13.08 12.31 19.01
N ALA A 118 -14.04 13.18 18.74
CA ALA A 118 -13.78 14.59 18.55
C ALA A 118 -13.27 15.27 19.83
N GLY A 119 -12.42 16.28 19.65
CA GLY A 119 -11.86 17.02 20.77
C GLY A 119 -10.91 18.13 20.34
N VAL A 120 -10.29 18.81 21.31
CA VAL A 120 -9.30 19.87 21.10
C VAL A 120 -7.92 19.35 21.50
N VAL A 121 -6.93 19.62 20.67
CA VAL A 121 -5.54 19.20 20.90
C VAL A 121 -4.94 19.96 22.08
N GLU A 122 -4.52 19.24 23.12
CA GLU A 122 -3.85 19.82 24.28
C GLU A 122 -2.33 19.77 24.18
N SER A 123 -1.80 18.68 23.60
CA SER A 123 -0.37 18.56 23.37
C SER A 123 -0.07 17.69 22.16
N VAL A 124 1.06 17.95 21.51
CA VAL A 124 1.61 17.15 20.42
C VAL A 124 3.03 16.78 20.80
N SER A 125 3.27 15.50 21.08
CA SER A 125 4.55 14.96 21.56
C SER A 125 5.41 14.37 20.47
N ALA A 126 4.84 14.18 19.27
CA ALA A 126 5.50 13.51 18.17
C ALA A 126 5.78 14.47 17.01
N ASP A 127 6.97 14.31 16.40
CA ASP A 127 7.43 15.13 15.29
C ASP A 127 7.52 14.35 13.98
N LEU A 128 7.44 15.10 12.86
CA LEU A 128 7.62 14.56 11.52
C LEU A 128 9.02 13.94 11.38
N GLY A 129 9.10 12.73 10.82
CA GLY A 129 10.36 11.99 10.69
C GLY A 129 10.79 11.25 11.96
N GLN A 130 10.10 11.42 13.08
CA GLN A 130 10.43 10.76 14.34
C GLN A 130 10.14 9.25 14.25
N GLN A 131 11.09 8.44 14.74
CA GLN A 131 10.88 7.01 14.94
C GLN A 131 10.13 6.78 16.26
N VAL A 132 9.02 6.05 16.20
CA VAL A 132 8.17 5.72 17.34
C VAL A 132 8.00 4.22 17.49
N ARG A 133 7.76 3.78 18.72
CA ARG A 133 7.43 2.39 19.07
C ARG A 133 5.94 2.26 19.33
N LYS A 134 5.42 1.06 19.17
CA LYS A 134 4.05 0.74 19.52
C LYS A 134 3.73 1.16 20.96
N GLY A 135 2.71 1.98 21.13
CA GLY A 135 2.27 2.49 22.42
C GLY A 135 2.86 3.85 22.81
N ASP A 136 3.85 4.38 22.09
CA ASP A 136 4.39 5.72 22.35
C ASP A 136 3.30 6.78 22.21
N LEU A 137 3.32 7.78 23.09
CA LEU A 137 2.38 8.90 23.08
C LEU A 137 2.69 9.84 21.92
N LEU A 138 1.73 10.06 21.03
CA LEU A 138 1.85 10.97 19.90
C LEU A 138 1.23 12.33 20.18
N ALA A 139 0.05 12.36 20.78
CA ALA A 139 -0.68 13.58 21.13
C ALA A 139 -1.68 13.31 22.26
N THR A 140 -2.13 14.37 22.92
CA THR A 140 -3.27 14.34 23.84
C THR A 140 -4.37 15.27 23.35
N ILE A 141 -5.61 14.80 23.47
CA ILE A 141 -6.81 15.52 23.04
C ILE A 141 -7.76 15.63 24.21
N SER A 142 -8.31 16.82 24.45
CA SER A 142 -9.39 17.05 25.39
C SER A 142 -10.74 16.81 24.70
N SER A 143 -11.54 15.87 25.21
CA SER A 143 -12.82 15.48 24.62
C SER A 143 -13.93 15.49 25.68
N SER A 144 -14.99 16.29 25.45
CA SER A 144 -16.17 16.33 26.30
C SER A 144 -16.93 15.00 26.28
N GLY A 145 -17.05 14.38 25.11
CA GLY A 145 -17.70 13.08 24.97
C GLY A 145 -16.99 11.99 25.78
N LEU A 146 -15.64 12.04 25.89
CA LEU A 146 -14.92 11.12 26.76
C LEU A 146 -15.21 11.38 28.23
N SER A 147 -15.31 12.66 28.65
CA SER A 147 -15.69 13.03 30.00
C SER A 147 -17.07 12.48 30.39
N GLU A 148 -18.03 12.53 29.46
CA GLU A 148 -19.36 11.96 29.65
C GLU A 148 -19.33 10.45 29.83
N LEU A 149 -18.60 9.72 28.93
CA LEU A 149 -18.48 8.27 29.05
C LEU A 149 -17.81 7.82 30.33
N ARG A 150 -16.77 8.52 30.79
CA ARG A 150 -16.11 8.22 32.07
C ARG A 150 -17.01 8.53 33.28
N SER A 151 -17.79 9.62 33.23
CA SER A 151 -18.77 9.96 34.26
C SER A 151 -19.87 8.90 34.32
N GLU A 152 -20.38 8.43 33.19
CA GLU A 152 -21.35 7.33 33.12
C GLU A 152 -20.78 6.05 33.76
N TRP A 153 -19.54 5.69 33.42
CA TRP A 153 -18.86 4.53 34.02
C TRP A 153 -18.70 4.67 35.53
N LEU A 154 -18.22 5.83 36.02
CA LEU A 154 -18.07 6.09 37.47
C LEU A 154 -19.41 5.98 38.21
N ALA A 155 -20.49 6.51 37.63
CA ALA A 155 -21.83 6.42 38.21
C ALA A 155 -22.31 4.95 38.23
N ALA A 156 -22.05 4.18 37.15
CA ALA A 156 -22.39 2.76 37.12
C ALA A 156 -21.63 1.95 38.19
N VAL A 157 -20.33 2.23 38.37
CA VAL A 157 -19.51 1.61 39.41
C VAL A 157 -20.10 1.90 40.82
N LYS A 158 -20.47 3.17 41.11
CA LYS A 158 -21.07 3.52 42.39
C LYS A 158 -22.42 2.85 42.63
N ARG A 159 -23.28 2.76 41.61
CA ARG A 159 -24.55 2.01 41.69
C ARG A 159 -24.32 0.52 41.96
N ARG A 160 -23.35 -0.11 41.28
CA ARG A 160 -22.98 -1.50 41.53
C ARG A 160 -22.50 -1.69 42.98
N ASP A 161 -21.65 -0.80 43.50
CA ASP A 161 -21.12 -0.89 44.84
C ASP A 161 -22.27 -0.79 45.89
N LEU A 162 -23.22 0.12 45.66
CA LEU A 162 -24.43 0.24 46.51
C LEU A 162 -25.30 -1.02 46.44
N ALA A 163 -25.54 -1.55 45.21
CA ALA A 163 -26.31 -2.77 45.04
C ALA A 163 -25.61 -3.98 45.70
N ALA A 164 -24.29 -4.05 45.66
CA ALA A 164 -23.49 -5.10 46.31
C ALA A 164 -23.64 -5.04 47.83
N GLN A 165 -23.59 -3.85 48.41
CA GLN A 165 -23.80 -3.65 49.87
C GLN A 165 -25.24 -4.05 50.26
N ASN A 166 -26.25 -3.66 49.52
CA ASN A 166 -27.64 -4.03 49.76
C ASN A 166 -27.83 -5.55 49.63
N HIS A 167 -27.34 -6.19 48.58
CA HIS A 167 -27.41 -7.64 48.44
C HIS A 167 -26.72 -8.36 49.60
N GLN A 168 -25.57 -7.90 50.08
CA GLN A 168 -24.88 -8.50 51.21
C GLN A 168 -25.69 -8.34 52.51
N ARG A 169 -26.35 -7.20 52.71
CA ARG A 169 -27.22 -6.96 53.84
C ARG A 169 -28.45 -7.87 53.82
N GLU A 170 -29.19 -7.90 52.68
CA GLU A 170 -30.40 -8.71 52.55
C GLU A 170 -30.08 -10.22 52.64
N ARG A 171 -28.95 -10.66 52.11
CA ARG A 171 -28.49 -12.05 52.27
C ARG A 171 -28.30 -12.42 53.71
N ARG A 172 -27.73 -11.54 54.54
CA ARG A 172 -27.56 -11.78 56.00
C ARG A 172 -28.88 -11.83 56.74
N LEU A 173 -29.77 -10.85 56.49
CA LEU A 173 -31.09 -10.80 57.10
C LEU A 173 -31.95 -12.02 56.74
N TRP A 174 -31.89 -12.49 55.52
CA TRP A 174 -32.55 -13.72 55.07
C TRP A 174 -31.99 -14.96 55.76
N GLN A 175 -30.66 -15.08 55.90
CA GLN A 175 -30.04 -16.17 56.63
C GLN A 175 -30.40 -16.20 58.11
N GLU A 176 -30.58 -15.03 58.70
CA GLU A 176 -31.05 -14.84 60.10
C GLU A 176 -32.57 -14.97 60.22
N LYS A 177 -33.29 -15.25 59.14
CA LYS A 177 -34.76 -15.38 59.04
C LYS A 177 -35.52 -14.08 59.46
N VAL A 178 -34.89 -12.92 59.25
CA VAL A 178 -35.48 -11.59 59.59
C VAL A 178 -36.17 -11.02 58.34
N SER A 179 -35.67 -11.24 57.12
CA SER A 179 -36.28 -10.77 55.88
C SER A 179 -36.83 -11.91 55.02
N ALA A 180 -37.74 -11.60 54.10
CA ALA A 180 -38.30 -12.54 53.15
C ALA A 180 -37.26 -12.94 52.08
N GLU A 181 -37.36 -14.16 51.55
CA GLU A 181 -36.54 -14.62 50.44
C GLU A 181 -36.70 -13.74 49.21
N GLN A 182 -37.87 -13.17 48.98
CA GLN A 182 -38.15 -12.24 47.88
C GLN A 182 -37.23 -11.02 47.93
N ASP A 183 -36.98 -10.41 49.11
CA ASP A 183 -36.13 -9.25 49.27
C ASP A 183 -34.67 -9.59 48.89
N TYR A 184 -34.19 -10.75 49.33
CA TYR A 184 -32.87 -11.25 48.92
C TYR A 184 -32.78 -11.47 47.41
N GLN A 185 -33.76 -12.10 46.77
CA GLN A 185 -33.75 -12.33 45.31
C GLN A 185 -33.82 -11.00 44.55
N GLN A 186 -34.60 -10.02 45.02
CA GLN A 186 -34.69 -8.70 44.43
C GLN A 186 -33.33 -7.96 44.52
N ALA A 187 -32.68 -8.01 45.66
CA ALA A 187 -31.36 -7.40 45.86
C ALA A 187 -30.29 -8.08 45.00
N ARG A 188 -30.37 -9.39 44.80
CA ARG A 188 -29.50 -10.15 43.90
C ARG A 188 -29.69 -9.70 42.47
N THR A 189 -30.91 -9.62 41.96
CA THR A 189 -31.23 -9.17 40.61
C THR A 189 -30.72 -7.74 40.38
N ALA A 190 -30.96 -6.83 41.33
CA ALA A 190 -30.46 -5.45 41.25
C ALA A 190 -28.92 -5.37 41.15
N LEU A 191 -28.21 -6.26 41.86
CA LEU A 191 -26.75 -6.34 41.74
C LEU A 191 -26.31 -6.82 40.37
N GLU A 192 -26.96 -7.84 39.78
CA GLU A 192 -26.62 -8.33 38.43
C GLU A 192 -26.92 -7.26 37.38
N GLU A 193 -28.03 -6.53 37.46
CA GLU A 193 -28.34 -5.40 36.57
C GLU A 193 -27.27 -4.30 36.67
N ALA A 194 -26.85 -3.96 37.89
CA ALA A 194 -25.80 -2.96 38.11
C ALA A 194 -24.42 -3.41 37.55
N ARG A 195 -24.09 -4.71 37.60
CA ARG A 195 -22.88 -5.29 37.00
C ARG A 195 -22.91 -5.17 35.48
N ILE A 196 -24.05 -5.48 34.88
CA ILE A 196 -24.25 -5.35 33.43
C ILE A 196 -24.05 -3.88 32.99
N ALA A 197 -24.60 -2.93 33.78
CA ALA A 197 -24.44 -1.50 33.52
C ALA A 197 -22.95 -1.07 33.52
N VAL A 198 -22.14 -1.56 34.46
CA VAL A 198 -20.70 -1.32 34.51
C VAL A 198 -20.01 -1.90 33.26
N GLN A 199 -20.31 -3.15 32.91
CA GLN A 199 -19.71 -3.79 31.72
C GLN A 199 -20.04 -3.02 30.44
N ASN A 200 -21.28 -2.55 30.29
CA ASN A 200 -21.68 -1.75 29.12
C ASN A 200 -20.91 -0.43 29.05
N ALA A 201 -20.79 0.28 30.19
CA ALA A 201 -20.04 1.52 30.23
C ALA A 201 -18.52 1.30 29.95
N GLU A 202 -17.94 0.22 30.47
CA GLU A 202 -16.55 -0.17 30.13
C GLU A 202 -16.38 -0.46 28.64
N GLN A 203 -17.32 -1.16 28.03
CA GLN A 203 -17.27 -1.47 26.61
C GLN A 203 -17.33 -0.20 25.75
N LYS A 204 -18.18 0.77 26.11
CA LYS A 204 -18.23 2.09 25.46
C LYS A 204 -16.87 2.79 25.52
N LEU A 205 -16.22 2.82 26.69
CA LEU A 205 -14.91 3.41 26.88
C LEU A 205 -13.82 2.71 26.04
N ARG A 206 -13.80 1.38 26.00
CA ARG A 206 -12.86 0.61 25.19
C ARG A 206 -13.02 0.91 23.69
N THR A 207 -14.27 1.02 23.22
CA THR A 207 -14.57 1.39 21.84
C THR A 207 -14.05 2.78 21.50
N ALA A 208 -14.16 3.72 22.44
CA ALA A 208 -13.58 5.06 22.34
C ALA A 208 -12.05 5.09 22.43
N GLY A 209 -11.41 3.93 22.67
CA GLY A 209 -9.95 3.83 22.83
C GLY A 209 -9.41 4.34 24.16
N ALA A 210 -10.29 4.49 25.16
CA ALA A 210 -9.94 5.05 26.46
C ALA A 210 -9.89 3.98 27.55
N SER A 211 -9.00 4.20 28.52
CA SER A 211 -8.97 3.39 29.75
C SER A 211 -9.93 3.97 30.81
N PRO A 212 -10.67 3.13 31.54
CA PRO A 212 -11.48 3.57 32.66
C PRO A 212 -10.64 4.16 33.80
N GLN A 213 -9.40 3.71 33.98
CA GLN A 213 -8.54 4.05 35.12
C GLN A 213 -7.75 5.35 34.98
N SER A 214 -7.95 6.12 33.91
CA SER A 214 -7.24 7.40 33.74
C SER A 214 -7.69 8.41 34.82
N LYS A 215 -6.75 9.20 35.35
CA LYS A 215 -7.03 10.24 36.35
C LYS A 215 -7.82 11.41 35.75
N ASP A 216 -7.54 11.73 34.46
CA ASP A 216 -8.17 12.86 33.78
C ASP A 216 -9.36 12.38 32.96
N LEU A 217 -10.56 12.87 33.30
CA LEU A 217 -11.80 12.38 32.70
C LEU A 217 -11.91 12.67 31.21
N GLY A 218 -11.42 13.83 30.76
CA GLY A 218 -11.57 14.29 29.38
C GLY A 218 -10.37 14.03 28.48
N ILE A 219 -9.23 13.57 28.99
CA ILE A 219 -8.00 13.43 28.20
C ILE A 219 -7.98 12.08 27.45
N LEU A 220 -7.91 12.17 26.12
CA LEU A 220 -7.69 11.05 25.23
C LEU A 220 -6.23 11.05 24.76
N GLU A 221 -5.51 10.00 25.07
CA GLU A 221 -4.15 9.78 24.59
C GLU A 221 -4.15 9.08 23.24
N ILE A 222 -3.52 9.69 22.26
CA ILE A 222 -3.31 9.10 20.94
C ILE A 222 -1.93 8.45 20.93
N ARG A 223 -1.90 7.15 20.73
CA ARG A 223 -0.69 6.33 20.79
C ARG A 223 -0.39 5.63 19.48
N ALA A 224 0.89 5.37 19.20
CA ALA A 224 1.35 4.68 18.01
C ALA A 224 0.81 3.23 17.98
N PRO A 225 0.17 2.79 16.87
CA PRO A 225 -0.39 1.44 16.73
C PRO A 225 0.68 0.35 16.52
N PHE A 226 1.84 0.70 15.97
CA PHE A 226 2.99 -0.17 15.72
C PHE A 226 4.30 0.63 15.67
N ASP A 227 5.43 -0.08 15.57
CA ASP A 227 6.76 0.53 15.46
C ASP A 227 6.97 1.07 14.05
N GLY A 228 7.30 2.35 13.90
CA GLY A 228 7.46 2.97 12.59
C GLY A 228 8.02 4.38 12.65
N VAL A 229 7.92 5.09 11.54
CA VAL A 229 8.32 6.49 11.39
C VAL A 229 7.09 7.32 11.03
N ILE A 230 6.98 8.50 11.62
CA ILE A 230 5.93 9.47 11.28
C ILE A 230 6.29 10.10 9.94
N VAL A 231 5.51 9.82 8.91
CA VAL A 231 5.73 10.30 7.54
C VAL A 231 4.89 11.51 7.20
N GLU A 232 3.77 11.71 7.94
CA GLU A 232 2.93 12.91 7.83
C GLU A 232 2.40 13.30 9.21
N LYS A 233 2.24 14.62 9.41
CA LYS A 233 1.71 15.23 10.65
C LYS A 233 0.75 16.34 10.28
N HIS A 234 -0.55 16.13 10.58
CA HIS A 234 -1.65 17.06 10.29
C HIS A 234 -2.38 17.41 11.58
N ILE A 235 -1.65 17.93 12.55
CA ILE A 235 -2.18 18.29 13.87
C ILE A 235 -1.39 19.45 14.45
N ALA A 236 -2.10 20.44 15.01
CA ALA A 236 -1.54 21.58 15.69
C ALA A 236 -2.13 21.75 17.11
N LEU A 237 -1.35 22.38 17.99
CA LEU A 237 -1.80 22.68 19.35
C LEU A 237 -3.02 23.62 19.31
N GLY A 238 -4.06 23.30 20.07
CA GLY A 238 -5.31 24.07 20.13
C GLY A 238 -6.29 23.82 18.97
N GLU A 239 -5.94 22.97 18.04
CA GLU A 239 -6.82 22.60 16.91
C GLU A 239 -7.99 21.73 17.37
N ALA A 240 -9.18 21.99 16.81
CA ALA A 240 -10.36 21.16 17.03
C ALA A 240 -10.38 20.04 15.97
N LEU A 241 -10.38 18.80 16.44
CA LEU A 241 -10.33 17.61 15.59
C LEU A 241 -11.69 16.89 15.58
N ALA A 242 -12.09 16.48 14.38
CA ALA A 242 -13.19 15.51 14.21
C ALA A 242 -12.67 14.07 14.41
N ASP A 243 -13.56 13.16 14.71
CA ASP A 243 -13.29 11.72 14.87
C ASP A 243 -12.84 10.99 13.59
N THR A 244 -12.93 11.68 12.44
CA THR A 244 -12.51 11.18 11.13
C THR A 244 -11.21 11.81 10.60
N ALA A 245 -10.63 12.75 11.33
CA ALA A 245 -9.44 13.48 10.91
C ALA A 245 -8.19 12.58 10.97
N SER A 246 -7.47 12.43 9.84
CA SER A 246 -6.15 11.78 9.86
C SER A 246 -5.12 12.76 10.41
N ILE A 247 -4.61 12.50 11.60
CA ILE A 247 -3.69 13.40 12.32
C ILE A 247 -2.22 13.04 12.14
N PHE A 248 -1.92 11.77 12.00
CA PHE A 248 -0.58 11.28 11.66
C PHE A 248 -0.67 10.13 10.66
N THR A 249 0.34 10.03 9.82
CA THR A 249 0.58 8.83 9.01
C THR A 249 1.86 8.18 9.49
N LEU A 250 1.78 6.92 9.95
CA LEU A 250 2.91 6.10 10.36
C LEU A 250 3.21 5.06 9.28
N SER A 251 4.49 4.88 8.95
CA SER A 251 4.94 3.86 8.02
C SER A 251 6.10 3.04 8.60
N ASP A 252 6.06 1.73 8.39
CA ASP A 252 7.18 0.82 8.67
C ASP A 252 8.15 0.86 7.49
N MET A 253 9.26 1.59 7.67
CA MET A 253 10.28 1.82 6.65
C MET A 253 11.16 0.59 6.32
N ARG A 254 10.93 -0.58 6.95
CA ARG A 254 11.70 -1.80 6.67
C ARG A 254 11.45 -2.35 5.27
N THR A 255 10.31 -2.01 4.68
CA THR A 255 9.95 -2.36 3.32
C THR A 255 9.31 -1.17 2.60
N VAL A 256 9.64 -1.02 1.33
CA VAL A 256 9.07 0.00 0.45
C VAL A 256 8.53 -0.66 -0.82
N TRP A 257 7.63 0.00 -1.49
CA TRP A 257 7.16 -0.38 -2.81
C TRP A 257 7.90 0.42 -3.88
N ALA A 258 8.29 -0.27 -4.94
CA ALA A 258 8.74 0.36 -6.17
C ALA A 258 7.57 0.28 -7.16
N GLU A 259 6.95 1.41 -7.44
CA GLU A 259 5.89 1.52 -8.46
C GLU A 259 6.52 2.00 -9.76
N PHE A 260 6.18 1.37 -10.86
CA PHE A 260 6.65 1.77 -12.19
C PHE A 260 5.53 1.70 -13.21
N VAL A 261 5.60 2.61 -14.17
CA VAL A 261 4.60 2.73 -15.23
C VAL A 261 5.06 1.95 -16.45
N ILE A 262 4.23 0.98 -16.87
CA ILE A 262 4.49 0.16 -18.04
C ILE A 262 3.58 0.63 -19.16
N ALA A 263 4.15 0.97 -20.32
CA ALA A 263 3.35 1.27 -21.50
C ALA A 263 2.67 -0.02 -22.01
N PRO A 264 1.45 0.08 -22.59
CA PRO A 264 0.72 -1.10 -23.06
C PRO A 264 1.48 -1.99 -24.04
N LYS A 265 2.36 -1.42 -24.85
CA LYS A 265 3.23 -2.14 -25.80
C LYS A 265 4.27 -3.03 -25.11
N ASP A 266 4.70 -2.68 -23.91
CA ASP A 266 5.77 -3.36 -23.16
C ASP A 266 5.20 -4.34 -22.13
N LEU A 267 3.87 -4.41 -21.98
CA LEU A 267 3.19 -5.24 -20.98
C LEU A 267 3.47 -6.74 -21.18
N GLN A 268 3.70 -7.18 -22.41
CA GLN A 268 4.03 -8.58 -22.72
C GLN A 268 5.41 -9.01 -22.18
N ASP A 269 6.30 -8.06 -21.92
CA ASP A 269 7.66 -8.28 -21.43
C ASP A 269 7.74 -8.30 -19.90
N VAL A 270 6.62 -8.08 -19.19
CA VAL A 270 6.58 -8.03 -17.72
C VAL A 270 5.63 -9.09 -17.18
N ARG A 271 6.13 -9.95 -16.30
CA ARG A 271 5.34 -11.02 -15.67
C ARG A 271 5.45 -10.97 -14.15
N VAL A 272 4.36 -11.34 -13.48
CA VAL A 272 4.35 -11.45 -12.03
C VAL A 272 5.33 -12.53 -11.57
N GLY A 273 6.18 -12.16 -10.60
CA GLY A 273 7.20 -13.07 -10.06
C GLY A 273 8.58 -12.91 -10.68
N GLU A 274 8.76 -12.10 -11.70
CA GLU A 274 10.07 -11.77 -12.26
C GLU A 274 10.89 -10.89 -11.31
N ARG A 275 12.22 -10.99 -11.45
CA ARG A 275 13.14 -10.19 -10.66
C ARG A 275 13.29 -8.80 -11.25
N ALA A 276 13.03 -7.77 -10.49
CA ALA A 276 13.31 -6.39 -10.83
C ALA A 276 14.60 -5.92 -10.15
N ARG A 277 15.38 -5.11 -10.87
CA ARG A 277 16.51 -4.37 -10.29
C ARG A 277 16.12 -2.91 -10.23
N VAL A 278 16.15 -2.33 -9.06
CA VAL A 278 15.91 -0.89 -8.86
C VAL A 278 17.26 -0.19 -8.87
N ALA A 279 17.41 0.80 -9.75
CA ALA A 279 18.56 1.70 -9.79
C ALA A 279 18.07 3.11 -9.46
N SER A 280 18.75 3.80 -8.58
CA SER A 280 18.45 5.19 -8.22
C SER A 280 19.72 6.02 -8.34
N ALA A 281 19.58 7.27 -8.78
CA ALA A 281 20.69 8.22 -8.80
C ALA A 281 21.29 8.51 -7.41
N ALA A 282 20.52 8.21 -6.35
CA ALA A 282 20.98 8.35 -4.95
C ALA A 282 21.82 7.16 -4.46
N PHE A 283 21.81 6.04 -5.20
CA PHE A 283 22.51 4.80 -4.83
C PHE A 283 23.24 4.26 -6.07
N THR A 284 24.40 4.80 -6.35
CA THR A 284 25.37 4.27 -7.34
C THR A 284 26.34 3.30 -6.70
#